data_643ce715a70ed624ce0450337d9ad32f
#
_entry.id   643ce715a70ed624ce0450337d9ad32f
#
_cell.length_a   1.000
_cell.length_b   1.000
_cell.length_c   1.000
_cell.angle_alpha   90.00
_cell.angle_beta   90.00
_cell.angle_gamma   90.00
#
_symmetry.space_group_name_H-M   'P 1'
#
loop_
_entity.id
_entity.type
_entity.pdbx_description
1 polymer ?
#
loop_
_entity_poly.entity_id
_entity_poly.type
_entity_poly.pdbx_seq_one_letter_code
_entity_poly.pdbx_strand_id
1 'polypeptide(L)'
;PMELYNIYHTIKDTGSAEYSPYANETVDKYMDEALASSNLEESYDLWKKAQWDGNTGITQEGDIPWIWLCNIDHLYFVRDGLKVADQKLHPHGHGWSIVNNIDQWEWE
;
A
#
# COMPACT_ATOMS: atom_id res chain seq x y z
N PRO A 1 6.21 -2.04 -1.83
CA PRO A 1 6.47 -1.85 -3.26
C PRO A 1 5.46 -2.56 -4.16
N MET A 2 5.22 -3.88 -3.99
CA MET A 2 4.26 -4.62 -4.84
C MET A 2 2.84 -4.07 -4.81
N GLU A 3 2.36 -3.56 -3.69
CA GLU A 3 1.04 -2.92 -3.62
C GLU A 3 0.98 -1.64 -4.43
N LEU A 4 2.03 -0.81 -4.38
CA LEU A 4 2.11 0.38 -5.22
C LEU A 4 2.12 0.01 -6.71
N TYR A 5 2.85 -1.02 -7.09
CA TYR A 5 2.85 -1.53 -8.46
C TYR A 5 1.42 -1.92 -8.90
N ASN A 6 0.74 -2.72 -8.11
CA ASN A 6 -0.60 -3.20 -8.43
C ASN A 6 -1.65 -2.08 -8.53
N ILE A 7 -1.46 -0.97 -7.79
CA ILE A 7 -2.40 0.16 -7.78
C ILE A 7 -2.12 1.15 -8.91
N TYR A 8 -0.85 1.41 -9.20
CA TYR A 8 -0.45 2.54 -10.05
C TYR A 8 0.16 2.17 -11.39
N HIS A 9 0.65 0.94 -11.57
CA HIS A 9 1.15 0.50 -12.87
C HIS A 9 0.02 0.39 -13.89
N THR A 10 0.28 0.76 -15.13
CA THR A 10 -0.71 0.66 -16.22
C THR A 10 -1.19 -0.78 -16.38
N ILE A 11 -2.48 -0.98 -16.23
CA ILE A 11 -3.12 -2.29 -16.42
C ILE A 11 -3.47 -2.46 -17.88
N LYS A 12 -2.86 -3.44 -18.53
CA LYS A 12 -3.12 -3.78 -19.93
C LYS A 12 -4.32 -4.72 -20.09
N ASP A 13 -4.70 -5.42 -19.04
CA ASP A 13 -5.84 -6.34 -19.04
C ASP A 13 -7.00 -5.74 -18.25
N THR A 14 -8.05 -5.36 -18.95
CA THR A 14 -9.24 -4.71 -18.38
C THR A 14 -10.16 -5.66 -17.62
N GLY A 15 -9.74 -6.90 -17.41
CA GLY A 15 -10.51 -7.92 -16.65
C GLY A 15 -10.52 -7.71 -15.14
N SER A 16 -9.61 -6.93 -14.58
CA SER A 16 -9.59 -6.61 -13.15
C SER A 16 -10.12 -5.19 -12.91
N ALA A 17 -11.41 -5.09 -12.63
CA ALA A 17 -12.12 -3.81 -12.40
C ALA A 17 -11.75 -3.10 -11.08
N GLU A 18 -10.74 -3.56 -10.37
CA GLU A 18 -10.44 -3.09 -9.01
C GLU A 18 -9.45 -1.93 -8.95
N TYR A 19 -8.85 -1.53 -10.08
CA TYR A 19 -7.75 -0.57 -10.07
C TYR A 19 -8.05 0.67 -10.92
N SER A 20 -7.35 1.75 -10.59
CA SER A 20 -7.45 3.03 -11.29
C SER A 20 -7.15 2.88 -12.79
N PRO A 21 -7.86 3.60 -13.67
CA PRO A 21 -7.50 3.69 -15.08
C PRO A 21 -6.25 4.55 -15.34
N TYR A 22 -5.46 4.81 -14.32
CA TYR A 22 -4.21 5.55 -14.42
C TYR A 22 -3.23 4.84 -15.33
N ALA A 23 -2.57 5.60 -16.18
CA ALA A 23 -1.55 5.11 -17.10
C ALA A 23 -0.47 6.19 -17.30
N ASN A 24 0.77 5.85 -17.00
CA ASN A 24 1.92 6.73 -17.21
C ASN A 24 3.17 5.89 -17.48
N GLU A 25 3.62 5.89 -18.73
CA GLU A 25 4.75 5.08 -19.20
C GLU A 25 6.07 5.36 -18.44
N THR A 26 6.28 6.60 -17.98
CA THR A 26 7.47 6.96 -17.22
C THR A 26 7.43 6.36 -15.82
N VAL A 27 6.27 6.42 -15.17
CA VAL A 27 6.05 5.81 -13.84
C VAL A 27 6.15 4.29 -13.94
N ASP A 28 5.52 3.68 -14.94
CA ASP A 28 5.59 2.23 -15.20
C ASP A 28 7.04 1.78 -15.35
N LYS A 29 7.84 2.50 -16.14
CA LYS A 29 9.26 2.20 -16.34
C LYS A 29 10.03 2.25 -15.02
N TYR A 30 9.85 3.27 -14.20
CA TYR A 30 10.52 3.33 -12.89
C TYR A 30 10.12 2.16 -11.98
N MET A 31 8.86 1.78 -11.98
CA MET A 31 8.38 0.64 -11.20
C MET A 31 8.95 -0.69 -11.69
N ASP A 32 8.97 -0.91 -13.00
CA ASP A 32 9.53 -2.11 -13.62
C ASP A 32 11.03 -2.25 -13.34
N GLU A 33 11.79 -1.16 -13.51
CA GLU A 33 13.22 -1.12 -13.22
C GLU A 33 13.49 -1.34 -11.71
N ALA A 34 12.66 -0.75 -10.82
CA ALA A 34 12.77 -0.94 -9.38
C ALA A 34 12.57 -2.40 -8.95
N LEU A 35 11.62 -3.10 -9.58
CA LEU A 35 11.38 -4.51 -9.31
C LEU A 35 12.47 -5.42 -9.89
N ALA A 36 13.06 -5.03 -11.02
CA ALA A 36 14.13 -5.79 -11.67
C ALA A 36 15.51 -5.59 -11.01
N SER A 37 15.71 -4.49 -10.26
CA SER A 37 17.00 -4.19 -9.64
C SER A 37 17.34 -5.18 -8.53
N SER A 38 18.55 -5.72 -8.59
CA SER A 38 19.14 -6.53 -7.51
C SER A 38 19.79 -5.67 -6.40
N ASN A 39 19.92 -4.36 -6.62
CA ASN A 39 20.45 -3.41 -5.66
C ASN A 39 19.30 -2.71 -4.94
N LEU A 40 19.23 -2.87 -3.61
CA LEU A 40 18.14 -2.33 -2.81
C LEU A 40 18.08 -0.80 -2.80
N GLU A 41 19.24 -0.13 -2.76
CA GLU A 41 19.30 1.35 -2.77
C GLU A 41 18.84 1.91 -4.12
N GLU A 42 19.29 1.31 -5.21
CA GLU A 42 18.84 1.65 -6.55
C GLU A 42 17.33 1.43 -6.71
N SER A 43 16.82 0.29 -6.24
CA SER A 43 15.39 0.01 -6.22
C SER A 43 14.61 1.09 -5.47
N TYR A 44 15.07 1.50 -4.28
CA TYR A 44 14.41 2.56 -3.51
C TYR A 44 14.44 3.91 -4.23
N ASP A 45 15.53 4.26 -4.89
CA ASP A 45 15.61 5.51 -5.64
C ASP A 45 14.70 5.52 -6.86
N LEU A 46 14.52 4.38 -7.52
CA LEU A 46 13.55 4.23 -8.61
C LEU A 46 12.11 4.33 -8.09
N TRP A 47 11.79 3.73 -6.92
CA TRP A 47 10.49 3.91 -6.28
C TRP A 47 10.20 5.37 -5.89
N LYS A 48 11.22 6.13 -5.44
CA LYS A 48 11.07 7.58 -5.18
C LYS A 48 10.79 8.34 -6.47
N LYS A 49 11.48 8.01 -7.58
CA LYS A 49 11.22 8.63 -8.88
C LYS A 49 9.82 8.31 -9.41
N ALA A 50 9.31 7.09 -9.20
CA ALA A 50 7.93 6.77 -9.53
C ALA A 50 6.93 7.61 -8.74
N GLN A 51 7.26 7.98 -7.50
CA GLN A 51 6.43 8.90 -6.72
C GLN A 51 6.54 10.34 -7.26
N TRP A 52 7.75 10.85 -7.50
CA TRP A 52 8.00 12.16 -8.08
C TRP A 52 9.44 12.28 -8.58
N ASP A 53 9.63 12.55 -9.86
CA ASP A 53 10.94 12.69 -10.50
C ASP A 53 11.35 14.16 -10.78
N GLY A 54 10.50 15.12 -10.39
CA GLY A 54 10.65 16.53 -10.68
C GLY A 54 9.80 17.02 -11.85
N ASN A 55 9.11 16.11 -12.58
CA ASN A 55 8.29 16.42 -13.73
C ASN A 55 6.98 15.61 -13.76
N THR A 56 7.03 14.33 -13.37
CA THR A 56 5.89 13.44 -13.32
C THR A 56 5.99 12.48 -12.13
N GLY A 57 4.87 11.86 -11.74
CA GLY A 57 4.80 10.90 -10.64
C GLY A 57 3.41 10.80 -10.04
N ILE A 58 3.23 9.86 -9.12
CA ILE A 58 1.93 9.54 -8.53
C ILE A 58 1.54 10.42 -7.33
N THR A 59 2.41 11.32 -6.88
CA THR A 59 2.13 12.21 -5.75
C THR A 59 1.33 13.45 -6.15
N GLN A 60 1.04 14.30 -5.16
CA GLN A 60 0.28 15.54 -5.36
C GLN A 60 1.00 16.59 -6.22
N GLU A 61 2.30 16.50 -6.35
CA GLU A 61 3.09 17.36 -7.25
C GLU A 61 3.02 16.89 -8.71
N GLY A 62 2.57 15.64 -8.93
CA GLY A 62 2.47 15.01 -10.24
C GLY A 62 1.02 14.79 -10.68
N ASP A 63 0.70 13.56 -11.04
CA ASP A 63 -0.54 13.21 -11.73
C ASP A 63 -1.76 13.04 -10.80
N ILE A 64 -1.54 12.88 -9.49
CA ILE A 64 -2.59 12.70 -8.47
C ILE A 64 -3.65 11.66 -8.89
N PRO A 65 -3.29 10.40 -9.19
CA PRO A 65 -4.28 9.42 -9.61
C PRO A 65 -5.30 9.07 -8.51
N TRP A 66 -4.97 9.37 -7.24
CA TRP A 66 -5.82 9.18 -6.07
C TRP A 66 -5.77 10.39 -5.15
N ILE A 67 -6.92 10.79 -4.63
CA ILE A 67 -7.04 11.82 -3.61
C ILE A 67 -7.20 11.14 -2.25
N TRP A 68 -6.19 11.23 -1.40
CA TRP A 68 -6.21 10.70 -0.04
C TRP A 68 -6.90 11.69 0.89
N LEU A 69 -8.08 11.32 1.40
CA LEU A 69 -8.89 12.19 2.24
C LEU A 69 -8.53 12.09 3.72
N CYS A 70 -8.39 10.89 4.23
CA CYS A 70 -8.07 10.63 5.64
C CYS A 70 -7.60 9.20 5.86
N ASN A 71 -6.95 8.98 6.99
CA ASN A 71 -6.76 7.63 7.53
C ASN A 71 -7.98 7.28 8.39
N ILE A 72 -8.47 6.07 8.26
CA ILE A 72 -9.60 5.56 9.03
C ILE A 72 -9.09 4.64 10.13
N ASP A 73 -9.49 4.91 11.36
CA ASP A 73 -9.23 4.00 12.47
C ASP A 73 -10.10 2.76 12.38
N HIS A 74 -9.53 1.59 12.67
CA HIS A 74 -10.29 0.36 12.83
C HIS A 74 -10.87 0.31 14.24
N LEU A 75 -12.21 0.24 14.32
CA LEU A 75 -12.92 0.17 15.59
C LEU A 75 -13.47 -1.25 15.80
N TYR A 76 -13.25 -1.78 16.99
CA TYR A 76 -13.75 -3.09 17.38
C TYR A 76 -14.52 -2.98 18.69
N PHE A 77 -15.64 -3.71 18.76
CA PHE A 77 -16.42 -3.86 19.97
C PHE A 77 -16.11 -5.22 20.59
N VAL A 78 -15.55 -5.19 21.77
CA VAL A 78 -15.13 -6.39 22.50
C VAL A 78 -16.06 -6.56 23.72
N ARG A 79 -16.48 -7.79 23.97
CA ARG A 79 -17.33 -8.10 25.14
C ARG A 79 -16.52 -7.85 26.42
N ASP A 80 -17.19 -7.29 27.42
CA ASP A 80 -16.61 -7.07 28.74
C ASP A 80 -16.08 -8.40 29.34
N GLY A 81 -14.92 -8.34 29.94
CA GLY A 81 -14.19 -9.51 30.46
C GLY A 81 -13.36 -10.28 29.42
N LEU A 82 -13.41 -9.93 28.14
CA LEU A 82 -12.50 -10.51 27.14
C LEU A 82 -11.25 -9.65 26.97
N LYS A 83 -10.10 -10.20 27.32
CA LYS A 83 -8.79 -9.60 27.03
C LYS A 83 -8.32 -10.03 25.64
N VAL A 84 -8.22 -9.07 24.75
CA VAL A 84 -7.67 -9.29 23.42
C VAL A 84 -6.15 -9.13 23.47
N ALA A 85 -5.44 -10.00 22.77
CA ALA A 85 -3.99 -9.92 22.68
C ALA A 85 -3.52 -8.57 22.13
N ASP A 86 -2.33 -8.14 22.51
CA ASP A 86 -1.73 -6.91 22.01
C ASP A 86 -1.66 -6.91 20.49
N GLN A 87 -2.27 -5.90 19.87
CA GLN A 87 -2.27 -5.75 18.44
C GLN A 87 -0.99 -5.05 17.98
N LYS A 88 -0.34 -5.62 16.97
CA LYS A 88 0.85 -5.04 16.36
C LYS A 88 0.46 -4.32 15.07
N LEU A 89 1.22 -3.29 14.71
CA LEU A 89 1.03 -2.63 13.42
C LEU A 89 1.37 -3.61 12.28
N HIS A 90 0.48 -3.67 11.30
CA HIS A 90 0.73 -4.46 10.10
C HIS A 90 1.84 -3.79 9.27
N PRO A 91 2.82 -4.54 8.74
CA PRO A 91 3.92 -3.98 7.94
C PRO A 91 3.47 -3.17 6.72
N HIS A 92 2.30 -3.46 6.19
CA HIS A 92 1.72 -2.77 5.03
C HIS A 92 0.74 -1.65 5.39
N GLY A 93 0.63 -1.29 6.68
CA GLY A 93 -0.27 -0.23 7.12
C GLY A 93 -1.76 -0.59 7.14
N HIS A 94 -2.14 -1.82 6.78
CA HIS A 94 -3.49 -2.31 6.97
C HIS A 94 -3.74 -2.63 8.43
N GLY A 95 -4.98 -2.44 8.89
CA GLY A 95 -5.38 -2.98 10.18
C GLY A 95 -5.30 -4.50 10.15
N TRP A 96 -4.56 -5.08 11.09
CA TRP A 96 -4.64 -6.51 11.31
C TRP A 96 -6.08 -6.86 11.73
N SER A 97 -6.51 -8.05 11.30
CA SER A 97 -7.72 -8.60 11.89
C SER A 97 -7.55 -8.69 13.40
N ILE A 98 -8.54 -8.24 14.17
CA ILE A 98 -8.53 -8.35 15.64
C ILE A 98 -8.34 -9.79 16.11
N VAL A 99 -8.66 -10.78 15.28
CA VAL A 99 -8.48 -12.21 15.58
C VAL A 99 -7.05 -12.72 15.43
N ASN A 100 -6.12 -11.88 14.99
CA ASN A 100 -4.72 -12.25 15.04
C ASN A 100 -4.32 -12.49 16.48
N ASN A 101 -3.58 -13.56 16.71
CA ASN A 101 -3.20 -14.05 18.06
C ASN A 101 -4.42 -14.40 18.93
N ILE A 102 -5.49 -14.91 18.34
CA ILE A 102 -6.69 -15.36 19.07
C ILE A 102 -6.37 -16.44 20.12
N ASP A 103 -5.30 -17.18 19.89
CA ASP A 103 -4.73 -18.16 20.83
C ASP A 103 -4.22 -17.52 22.14
N GLN A 104 -4.02 -16.23 22.16
CA GLN A 104 -3.57 -15.43 23.32
C GLN A 104 -4.71 -14.64 23.98
N TRP A 105 -5.94 -14.82 23.52
CA TRP A 105 -7.09 -14.17 24.14
C TRP A 105 -7.46 -14.88 25.44
N GLU A 106 -7.85 -14.12 26.45
CA GLU A 106 -8.18 -14.61 27.77
C GLU A 106 -9.51 -14.03 28.24
N TRP A 107 -10.22 -14.81 29.08
CA TRP A 107 -11.37 -14.33 29.85
C TRP A 107 -10.94 -13.99 31.26
N GLU A 108 -11.36 -12.85 31.77
CA GLU A 108 -11.26 -12.52 33.20
C GLU A 108 -12.29 -13.23 34.04
#